data_85a830799cbcefac1c7c0703d36d80dd
#
_entry.id   85a830799cbcefac1c7c0703d36d80dd
#
_cell.length_a   1.000
_cell.length_b   1.000
_cell.length_c   1.000
_cell.angle_alpha   90.00
_cell.angle_beta   90.00
_cell.angle_gamma   90.00
#
_symmetry.space_group_name_H-M   'P 1'
#
loop_
_entity.id
_entity.type
_entity.pdbx_description
1 polymer ?
#
loop_
_entity_poly.entity_id
_entity_poly.type
_entity_poly.pdbx_seq_one_letter_code
_entity_poly.pdbx_strand_id
1 'polypeptide(L)'
;MSEMKNKVNLSAYKKEMKDVLERLVKTMPAYKELRFFVKCVINHYLTDFEKNNSDIVVIGSNIPEELVLVSGKMPYWILGGSRVNSMWADDIVPRDTDPVSRSGLGSIVSGFAENALILIPLVNDSTRKLAYILKSKGLKVHTFHFPPVKGAQTVLEWRRQYEACREAVALHLKRPLTKRVLQKSQEQISTAKSRFRILWKYQRIR
;
A
#
# COMPACT_ATOMS: atom_id res chain seq x y z
N MET A 1 -23.72 11.69 -10.24
CA MET A 1 -22.50 12.27 -10.85
C MET A 1 -21.21 11.56 -10.41
N SER A 2 -21.10 11.05 -9.20
CA SER A 2 -19.88 10.34 -8.69
C SER A 2 -19.65 8.98 -9.35
N GLU A 3 -20.65 8.13 -9.51
CA GLU A 3 -20.50 6.79 -10.12
C GLU A 3 -20.06 6.79 -11.59
N MET A 4 -20.51 7.77 -12.35
CA MET A 4 -20.13 7.90 -13.77
C MET A 4 -18.68 8.35 -13.94
N LYS A 5 -18.20 9.25 -13.06
CA LYS A 5 -16.79 9.65 -13.02
C LYS A 5 -15.88 8.49 -12.64
N ASN A 6 -16.26 7.69 -11.64
CA ASN A 6 -15.47 6.53 -11.18
C ASN A 6 -15.33 5.46 -12.27
N LYS A 7 -16.39 5.18 -13.06
CA LYS A 7 -16.34 4.22 -14.19
C LYS A 7 -15.41 4.68 -15.32
N VAL A 8 -15.45 5.95 -15.67
CA VAL A 8 -14.58 6.52 -16.72
C VAL A 8 -13.12 6.49 -16.30
N ASN A 9 -12.84 6.81 -15.03
CA ASN A 9 -11.48 6.75 -14.50
C ASN A 9 -10.93 5.32 -14.49
N LEU A 10 -11.71 4.33 -14.05
CA LEU A 10 -11.29 2.94 -14.02
C LEU A 10 -10.95 2.40 -15.41
N SER A 11 -11.73 2.75 -16.43
CA SER A 11 -11.47 2.35 -17.81
C SER A 11 -10.16 2.96 -18.35
N ALA A 12 -9.94 4.26 -18.13
CA ALA A 12 -8.70 4.93 -18.53
C ALA A 12 -7.48 4.39 -17.79
N TYR A 13 -7.60 4.14 -16.49
CA TYR A 13 -6.57 3.52 -15.67
C TYR A 13 -6.20 2.12 -16.19
N LYS A 14 -7.21 1.26 -16.45
CA LYS A 14 -6.97 -0.10 -16.97
C LYS A 14 -6.24 -0.08 -18.31
N LYS A 15 -6.64 0.81 -19.21
CA LYS A 15 -5.97 0.96 -20.50
C LYS A 15 -4.51 1.35 -20.31
N GLU A 16 -4.24 2.38 -19.51
CA GLU A 16 -2.89 2.83 -19.20
C GLU A 16 -2.03 1.69 -18.61
N MET A 17 -2.54 1.02 -17.57
CA MET A 17 -1.81 -0.04 -16.91
C MET A 17 -1.56 -1.24 -17.83
N LYS A 18 -2.52 -1.62 -18.66
CA LYS A 18 -2.32 -2.67 -19.65
C LYS A 18 -1.19 -2.32 -20.61
N ASP A 19 -1.17 -1.12 -21.17
CA ASP A 19 -0.14 -0.67 -22.09
C ASP A 19 1.25 -0.63 -21.44
N VAL A 20 1.33 -0.21 -20.17
CA VAL A 20 2.59 -0.17 -19.40
C VAL A 20 3.08 -1.58 -19.09
N LEU A 21 2.20 -2.46 -18.63
CA LEU A 21 2.55 -3.84 -18.26
C LEU A 21 2.92 -4.68 -19.49
N GLU A 22 2.26 -4.49 -20.63
CA GLU A 22 2.64 -5.15 -21.88
C GLU A 22 4.06 -4.73 -22.33
N ARG A 23 4.39 -3.45 -22.22
CA ARG A 23 5.76 -2.97 -22.48
C ARG A 23 6.77 -3.57 -21.52
N LEU A 24 6.46 -3.60 -20.22
CA LEU A 24 7.32 -4.24 -19.22
C LEU A 24 7.61 -5.70 -19.58
N VAL A 25 6.56 -6.48 -19.89
CA VAL A 25 6.71 -7.91 -20.26
C VAL A 25 7.57 -8.09 -21.52
N LYS A 26 7.43 -7.22 -22.51
CA LYS A 26 8.23 -7.28 -23.76
C LYS A 26 9.71 -6.96 -23.52
N THR A 27 10.03 -6.12 -22.55
CA THR A 27 11.42 -5.69 -22.27
C THR A 27 12.11 -6.54 -21.21
N MET A 28 11.38 -7.37 -20.48
CA MET A 28 11.96 -8.22 -19.45
C MET A 28 12.67 -9.44 -20.04
N PRO A 29 13.79 -9.86 -19.41
CA PRO A 29 14.43 -11.13 -19.75
C PRO A 29 13.48 -12.32 -19.59
N ALA A 30 13.56 -13.30 -20.48
CA ALA A 30 12.67 -14.48 -20.50
C ALA A 30 13.02 -15.55 -19.43
N TYR A 31 13.34 -15.13 -18.21
CA TYR A 31 13.61 -16.06 -17.10
C TYR A 31 12.30 -16.64 -16.57
N LYS A 32 12.23 -17.97 -16.45
CA LYS A 32 11.05 -18.69 -15.91
C LYS A 32 10.68 -18.24 -14.50
N GLU A 33 11.68 -17.94 -13.69
CA GLU A 33 11.56 -17.53 -12.30
C GLU A 33 10.85 -16.18 -12.14
N LEU A 34 11.00 -15.29 -13.13
CA LEU A 34 10.35 -13.98 -13.11
C LEU A 34 8.87 -14.02 -13.48
N ARG A 35 8.40 -15.08 -14.12
CA ARG A 35 6.98 -15.19 -14.56
C ARG A 35 6.00 -15.07 -13.40
N PHE A 36 6.34 -15.65 -12.25
CA PHE A 36 5.50 -15.54 -11.05
C PHE A 36 5.37 -14.08 -10.60
N PHE A 37 6.49 -13.37 -10.48
CA PHE A 37 6.50 -11.96 -10.04
C PHE A 37 5.79 -11.04 -11.03
N VAL A 38 6.01 -11.25 -12.32
CA VAL A 38 5.29 -10.53 -13.39
C VAL A 38 3.79 -10.73 -13.25
N LYS A 39 3.33 -11.97 -13.04
CA LYS A 39 1.92 -12.26 -12.81
C LYS A 39 1.37 -11.56 -11.57
N CYS A 40 2.14 -11.53 -10.47
CA CYS A 40 1.75 -10.79 -9.26
C CYS A 40 1.60 -9.29 -9.54
N VAL A 41 2.54 -8.68 -10.28
CA VAL A 41 2.47 -7.26 -10.65
C VAL A 41 1.27 -6.97 -11.54
N ILE A 42 1.03 -7.81 -12.56
CA ILE A 42 -0.13 -7.66 -13.45
C ILE A 42 -1.44 -7.78 -12.65
N ASN A 43 -1.56 -8.79 -11.79
CA ASN A 43 -2.74 -8.97 -10.96
C ASN A 43 -2.97 -7.77 -10.05
N HIS A 44 -1.91 -7.29 -9.38
CA HIS A 44 -1.98 -6.14 -8.48
C HIS A 44 -2.57 -4.90 -9.16
N TYR A 45 -2.05 -4.53 -10.33
CA TYR A 45 -2.48 -3.31 -11.02
C TYR A 45 -3.81 -3.44 -11.77
N LEU A 46 -4.19 -4.62 -12.21
CA LEU A 46 -5.41 -4.83 -12.99
C LEU A 46 -6.53 -5.46 -12.16
N THR A 47 -6.33 -6.70 -11.72
CA THR A 47 -7.38 -7.50 -11.08
C THR A 47 -7.63 -7.06 -9.64
N ASP A 48 -6.57 -6.92 -8.86
CA ASP A 48 -6.67 -6.61 -7.43
C ASP A 48 -7.13 -5.17 -7.23
N PHE A 49 -6.71 -4.25 -8.10
CA PHE A 49 -7.18 -2.88 -8.07
C PHE A 49 -8.69 -2.78 -8.33
N GLU A 50 -9.21 -3.50 -9.32
CA GLU A 50 -10.63 -3.48 -9.65
C GLU A 50 -11.51 -4.14 -8.61
N LYS A 51 -11.05 -5.28 -8.07
CA LYS A 51 -11.81 -6.12 -7.14
C LYS A 51 -11.45 -5.85 -5.68
N ASN A 52 -10.83 -4.71 -5.40
CA ASN A 52 -10.38 -4.41 -4.06
C ASN A 52 -11.54 -4.38 -3.05
N ASN A 53 -11.48 -5.29 -2.09
CA ASN A 53 -12.35 -5.33 -0.92
C ASN A 53 -11.54 -5.38 0.38
N SER A 54 -10.31 -4.87 0.34
CA SER A 54 -9.39 -4.89 1.48
C SER A 54 -9.92 -4.01 2.61
N ASP A 55 -9.85 -4.52 3.83
CA ASP A 55 -10.17 -3.73 5.03
C ASP A 55 -9.04 -2.73 5.35
N ILE A 56 -7.82 -3.02 4.86
CA ILE A 56 -6.63 -2.20 5.11
C ILE A 56 -5.96 -1.88 3.78
N VAL A 57 -5.71 -0.60 3.57
CA VAL A 57 -4.94 -0.07 2.44
C VAL A 57 -3.68 0.60 2.97
N VAL A 58 -2.54 0.29 2.38
CA VAL A 58 -1.24 0.83 2.78
C VAL A 58 -0.70 1.74 1.69
N ILE A 59 -0.24 2.92 2.05
CA ILE A 59 0.47 3.83 1.15
C ILE A 59 1.94 3.82 1.55
N GLY A 60 2.81 3.46 0.61
CA GLY A 60 4.24 3.37 0.85
C GLY A 60 4.67 2.08 1.54
N SER A 61 5.83 2.12 2.19
CA SER A 61 6.46 1.01 2.91
C SER A 61 6.62 1.35 4.39
N ASN A 62 7.26 0.47 5.16
CA ASN A 62 7.57 0.71 6.58
C ASN A 62 6.36 0.74 7.52
N ILE A 63 5.32 0.00 7.23
CA ILE A 63 4.25 -0.31 8.19
C ILE A 63 4.50 -1.71 8.77
N PRO A 64 4.22 -1.96 10.06
CA PRO A 64 4.31 -3.30 10.64
C PRO A 64 3.39 -4.28 9.87
N GLU A 65 4.00 -5.18 9.09
CA GLU A 65 3.28 -6.08 8.18
C GLU A 65 2.31 -7.00 8.94
N GLU A 66 2.67 -7.39 10.17
CA GLU A 66 1.82 -8.21 11.03
C GLU A 66 0.49 -7.54 11.39
N LEU A 67 0.48 -6.21 11.54
CA LEU A 67 -0.75 -5.46 11.79
C LEU A 67 -1.63 -5.35 10.55
N VAL A 68 -1.02 -5.39 9.37
CA VAL A 68 -1.74 -5.31 8.10
C VAL A 68 -2.40 -6.66 7.76
N LEU A 69 -1.71 -7.77 8.03
CA LEU A 69 -2.20 -9.12 7.71
C LEU A 69 -3.27 -9.66 8.68
N VAL A 70 -3.46 -9.03 9.84
CA VAL A 70 -4.43 -9.51 10.83
C VAL A 70 -5.89 -9.43 10.36
N SER A 71 -6.19 -8.66 9.34
CA SER A 71 -7.57 -8.54 8.82
C SER A 71 -8.13 -9.89 8.34
N GLY A 72 -7.27 -10.78 7.90
CA GLY A 72 -7.63 -12.04 7.25
C GLY A 72 -7.98 -11.88 5.76
N LYS A 73 -8.14 -10.65 5.28
CA LYS A 73 -8.19 -10.30 3.87
C LYS A 73 -6.82 -9.85 3.40
N MET A 74 -6.54 -9.99 2.11
CA MET A 74 -5.32 -9.45 1.53
C MET A 74 -5.34 -7.93 1.61
N PRO A 75 -4.37 -7.28 2.26
CA PRO A 75 -4.25 -5.84 2.25
C PRO A 75 -3.86 -5.36 0.85
N TYR A 76 -4.22 -4.13 0.53
CA TYR A 76 -3.82 -3.53 -0.73
C TYR A 76 -2.75 -2.46 -0.52
N TRP A 77 -1.61 -2.61 -1.20
CA TRP A 77 -0.56 -1.60 -1.23
C TRP A 77 -0.76 -0.66 -2.42
N ILE A 78 -0.92 0.61 -2.18
CA ILE A 78 -0.92 1.61 -3.23
C ILE A 78 0.53 1.90 -3.62
N LEU A 79 0.94 1.36 -4.74
CA LEU A 79 2.30 1.52 -5.27
C LEU A 79 2.44 2.77 -6.17
N GLY A 80 1.34 3.38 -6.55
CA GLY A 80 1.34 4.53 -7.45
C GLY A 80 1.66 4.15 -8.90
N GLY A 81 2.20 5.11 -9.66
CA GLY A 81 2.70 4.87 -11.02
C GLY A 81 1.70 5.13 -12.14
N SER A 82 0.41 5.36 -11.87
CA SER A 82 -0.57 5.72 -12.86
C SER A 82 -0.59 7.24 -13.12
N ARG A 83 -0.43 7.63 -14.36
CA ARG A 83 -0.58 9.02 -14.80
C ARG A 83 -2.05 9.44 -14.75
N VAL A 84 -2.95 8.58 -15.16
CA VAL A 84 -4.41 8.83 -15.10
C VAL A 84 -4.83 9.14 -13.67
N ASN A 85 -4.38 8.35 -12.70
CA ASN A 85 -4.68 8.61 -11.30
C ASN A 85 -4.01 9.90 -10.79
N SER A 86 -2.80 10.21 -11.23
CA SER A 86 -2.13 11.46 -10.85
C SER A 86 -2.92 12.70 -11.26
N MET A 87 -3.56 12.69 -12.43
CA MET A 87 -4.38 13.81 -12.91
C MET A 87 -5.56 14.13 -11.98
N TRP A 88 -6.09 13.15 -11.26
CA TRP A 88 -7.15 13.36 -10.27
C TRP A 88 -6.67 14.05 -8.99
N ALA A 89 -5.38 14.05 -8.77
CA ALA A 89 -4.76 14.72 -7.63
C ALA A 89 -4.25 16.12 -7.97
N ASP A 90 -4.18 16.50 -9.25
CA ASP A 90 -3.56 17.75 -9.71
C ASP A 90 -4.21 19.02 -9.15
N ASP A 91 -5.53 18.97 -8.95
CA ASP A 91 -6.29 20.08 -8.36
C ASP A 91 -6.28 20.06 -6.81
N ILE A 92 -5.69 19.04 -6.22
CA ILE A 92 -5.78 18.79 -4.77
C ILE A 92 -4.43 19.00 -4.08
N VAL A 93 -3.34 18.63 -4.73
CA VAL A 93 -1.98 18.70 -4.19
C VAL A 93 -1.09 19.62 -5.02
N PRO A 94 -0.10 20.29 -4.38
CA PRO A 94 0.90 21.05 -5.09
C PRO A 94 1.66 20.22 -6.13
N ARG A 95 2.13 20.86 -7.18
CA ARG A 95 2.87 20.22 -8.28
C ARG A 95 4.21 19.61 -7.86
N ASP A 96 4.79 20.09 -6.77
CA ASP A 96 6.02 19.59 -6.17
C ASP A 96 5.85 18.31 -5.35
N THR A 97 4.60 17.84 -5.17
CA THR A 97 4.32 16.55 -4.52
C THR A 97 4.87 15.41 -5.37
N ASP A 98 5.55 14.46 -4.75
CA ASP A 98 6.15 13.33 -5.48
C ASP A 98 5.11 12.54 -6.30
N PRO A 99 5.50 12.01 -7.49
CA PRO A 99 4.56 11.35 -8.41
C PRO A 99 3.86 10.11 -7.83
N VAL A 100 4.52 9.39 -6.92
CA VAL A 100 3.95 8.19 -6.27
C VAL A 100 2.83 8.60 -5.33
N SER A 101 3.07 9.61 -4.49
CA SER A 101 2.05 10.16 -3.59
C SER A 101 0.87 10.77 -4.36
N ARG A 102 1.13 11.48 -5.46
CA ARG A 102 0.07 12.05 -6.32
C ARG A 102 -0.79 10.95 -6.93
N SER A 103 -0.18 9.94 -7.52
CA SER A 103 -0.90 8.81 -8.10
C SER A 103 -1.66 8.01 -7.03
N GLY A 104 -1.08 7.84 -5.84
CA GLY A 104 -1.73 7.22 -4.70
C GLY A 104 -2.97 7.99 -4.23
N LEU A 105 -2.84 9.31 -4.09
CA LEU A 105 -3.98 10.18 -3.76
C LEU A 105 -5.08 10.07 -4.80
N GLY A 106 -4.73 10.16 -6.07
CA GLY A 106 -5.70 10.06 -7.16
C GLY A 106 -6.47 8.75 -7.15
N SER A 107 -5.80 7.63 -6.86
CA SER A 107 -6.45 6.33 -6.67
C SER A 107 -7.50 6.37 -5.55
N ILE A 108 -7.16 6.96 -4.41
CA ILE A 108 -8.04 7.00 -3.23
C ILE A 108 -9.23 7.94 -3.46
N VAL A 109 -8.99 9.13 -3.98
CA VAL A 109 -10.07 10.12 -4.20
C VAL A 109 -11.03 9.71 -5.32
N SER A 110 -10.64 8.75 -6.17
CA SER A 110 -11.53 8.09 -7.11
C SER A 110 -12.43 7.01 -6.49
N GLY A 111 -12.41 6.84 -5.16
CA GLY A 111 -13.27 5.91 -4.44
C GLY A 111 -12.63 4.55 -4.12
N PHE A 112 -11.34 4.37 -4.41
CA PHE A 112 -10.67 3.08 -4.28
C PHE A 112 -10.63 2.51 -2.84
N ALA A 113 -10.57 3.36 -1.81
CA ALA A 113 -10.36 2.93 -0.42
C ALA A 113 -11.43 3.48 0.54
N GLU A 114 -12.64 3.71 0.06
CA GLU A 114 -13.69 4.45 0.77
C GLU A 114 -14.05 3.85 2.13
N ASN A 115 -14.05 2.53 2.24
CA ASN A 115 -14.38 1.80 3.48
C ASN A 115 -13.17 1.24 4.23
N ALA A 116 -11.97 1.33 3.67
CA ALA A 116 -10.76 0.78 4.26
C ALA A 116 -10.15 1.71 5.33
N LEU A 117 -9.35 1.13 6.22
CA LEU A 117 -8.40 1.89 7.02
C LEU A 117 -7.15 2.13 6.19
N ILE A 118 -6.80 3.38 5.97
CA ILE A 118 -5.62 3.78 5.21
C ILE A 118 -4.46 3.99 6.19
N LEU A 119 -3.38 3.21 6.02
CA LEU A 119 -2.16 3.33 6.81
C LEU A 119 -1.10 4.09 6.02
N ILE A 120 -0.57 5.17 6.60
CA ILE A 120 0.41 6.03 5.94
C ILE A 120 1.64 6.23 6.84
N PRO A 121 2.83 5.74 6.44
CA PRO A 121 4.06 6.08 7.13
C PRO A 121 4.48 7.52 6.78
N LEU A 122 4.73 8.34 7.79
CA LEU A 122 5.15 9.73 7.60
C LEU A 122 6.67 9.80 7.45
N VAL A 123 7.16 9.49 6.26
CA VAL A 123 8.59 9.45 5.95
C VAL A 123 9.11 10.72 5.29
N ASN A 124 8.23 11.50 4.66
CA ASN A 124 8.57 12.73 3.98
C ASN A 124 7.39 13.72 3.99
N ASP A 125 7.60 14.90 3.42
CA ASP A 125 6.60 15.96 3.38
C ASP A 125 5.39 15.60 2.50
N SER A 126 5.62 14.92 1.38
CA SER A 126 4.54 14.45 0.50
C SER A 126 3.58 13.51 1.21
N THR A 127 4.08 12.56 2.02
CA THR A 127 3.22 11.66 2.79
C THR A 127 2.47 12.38 3.91
N ARG A 128 3.05 13.44 4.49
CA ARG A 128 2.35 14.31 5.46
C ARG A 128 1.21 15.08 4.81
N LYS A 129 1.46 15.74 3.67
CA LYS A 129 0.44 16.42 2.88
C LYS A 129 -0.70 15.47 2.51
N LEU A 130 -0.34 14.29 2.02
CA LEU A 130 -1.29 13.24 1.65
C LEU A 130 -2.18 12.84 2.82
N ALA A 131 -1.60 12.54 3.98
CA ALA A 131 -2.33 12.15 5.19
C ALA A 131 -3.31 13.24 5.64
N TYR A 132 -2.89 14.51 5.61
CA TYR A 132 -3.73 15.65 5.92
C TYR A 132 -4.94 15.75 4.99
N ILE A 133 -4.71 15.68 3.68
CA ILE A 133 -5.75 15.78 2.67
C ILE A 133 -6.77 14.64 2.81
N LEU A 134 -6.32 13.41 2.98
CA LEU A 134 -7.22 12.26 3.12
C LEU A 134 -8.07 12.35 4.40
N LYS A 135 -7.48 12.81 5.50
CA LYS A 135 -8.22 13.08 6.75
C LYS A 135 -9.25 14.19 6.57
N SER A 136 -8.90 15.28 5.89
CA SER A 136 -9.84 16.39 5.63
C SER A 136 -11.03 15.98 4.75
N LYS A 137 -10.87 14.94 3.94
CA LYS A 137 -11.95 14.33 3.15
C LYS A 137 -12.79 13.30 3.93
N GLY A 138 -12.56 13.15 5.23
CA GLY A 138 -13.33 12.25 6.09
C GLY A 138 -12.94 10.77 5.98
N LEU A 139 -11.84 10.44 5.31
CA LEU A 139 -11.37 9.06 5.20
C LEU A 139 -10.71 8.58 6.49
N LYS A 140 -10.81 7.28 6.75
CA LYS A 140 -10.20 6.65 7.92
C LYS A 140 -8.70 6.49 7.69
N VAL A 141 -7.91 7.41 8.22
CA VAL A 141 -6.45 7.43 8.05
C VAL A 141 -5.74 7.31 9.37
N HIS A 142 -4.86 6.34 9.50
CA HIS A 142 -3.89 6.25 10.58
C HIS A 142 -2.48 6.54 10.06
N THR A 143 -1.75 7.39 10.76
CA THR A 143 -0.38 7.78 10.39
C THR A 143 0.61 7.14 11.33
N PHE A 144 1.72 6.65 10.78
CA PHE A 144 2.81 6.05 11.52
C PHE A 144 4.06 6.90 11.40
N HIS A 145 4.56 7.40 12.53
CA HIS A 145 5.78 8.22 12.57
C HIS A 145 7.02 7.36 12.77
N PHE A 146 8.05 7.65 12.01
CA PHE A 146 9.38 7.07 12.20
C PHE A 146 10.30 8.07 12.87
N PRO A 147 10.87 7.72 14.02
CA PRO A 147 11.89 8.57 14.62
C PRO A 147 13.13 8.63 13.72
N PRO A 148 13.67 9.81 13.44
CA PRO A 148 14.79 9.98 12.49
C PRO A 148 16.13 9.49 13.04
N VAL A 149 16.25 9.35 14.36
CA VAL A 149 17.51 8.99 15.03
C VAL A 149 17.37 7.66 15.76
N LYS A 150 18.41 6.83 15.74
CA LYS A 150 18.44 5.55 16.48
C LYS A 150 18.95 5.76 17.89
N GLY A 151 18.21 5.32 18.90
CA GLY A 151 18.58 5.41 20.32
C GLY A 151 17.53 4.79 21.24
N ALA A 152 17.77 4.75 22.54
CA ALA A 152 16.84 4.17 23.52
C ALA A 152 15.47 4.87 23.49
N GLN A 153 15.44 6.18 23.41
CA GLN A 153 14.21 6.97 23.27
C GLN A 153 13.42 6.61 22.02
N THR A 154 14.11 6.30 20.93
CA THR A 154 13.51 5.91 19.65
C THR A 154 12.76 4.61 19.75
N VAL A 155 13.26 3.66 20.52
CA VAL A 155 12.59 2.36 20.73
C VAL A 155 11.24 2.55 21.46
N LEU A 156 11.23 3.43 22.47
CA LEU A 156 10.00 3.75 23.21
C LEU A 156 8.96 4.45 22.30
N GLU A 157 9.42 5.40 21.50
CA GLU A 157 8.53 6.09 20.56
C GLU A 157 8.01 5.13 19.50
N TRP A 158 8.87 4.27 18.93
CA TRP A 158 8.44 3.24 17.97
C TRP A 158 7.39 2.31 18.59
N ARG A 159 7.57 1.90 19.83
CA ARG A 159 6.59 1.08 20.55
C ARG A 159 5.24 1.80 20.70
N ARG A 160 5.26 3.09 21.04
CA ARG A 160 4.01 3.90 21.13
C ARG A 160 3.30 3.96 19.78
N GLN A 161 4.04 4.21 18.69
CA GLN A 161 3.47 4.25 17.34
C GLN A 161 2.90 2.89 16.93
N TYR A 162 3.58 1.81 17.28
CA TYR A 162 3.11 0.45 17.04
C TYR A 162 1.79 0.16 17.76
N GLU A 163 1.71 0.47 19.06
CA GLU A 163 0.50 0.28 19.85
C GLU A 163 -0.67 1.13 19.34
N ALA A 164 -0.42 2.39 19.00
CA ALA A 164 -1.43 3.27 18.40
C ALA A 164 -1.96 2.71 17.06
N CYS A 165 -1.08 2.18 16.22
CA CYS A 165 -1.47 1.54 14.97
C CYS A 165 -2.28 0.26 15.24
N ARG A 166 -1.87 -0.56 16.21
CA ARG A 166 -2.59 -1.77 16.62
C ARG A 166 -4.00 -1.45 17.09
N GLU A 167 -4.15 -0.41 17.89
CA GLU A 167 -5.47 0.05 18.37
C GLU A 167 -6.35 0.56 17.22
N ALA A 168 -5.80 1.35 16.31
CA ALA A 168 -6.52 1.83 15.13
C ALA A 168 -7.02 0.67 14.25
N VAL A 169 -6.18 -0.34 14.03
CA VAL A 169 -6.55 -1.55 13.28
C VAL A 169 -7.62 -2.35 14.03
N ALA A 170 -7.46 -2.56 15.34
CA ALA A 170 -8.43 -3.27 16.17
C ALA A 170 -9.82 -2.59 16.14
N LEU A 171 -9.83 -1.26 16.28
CA LEU A 171 -11.06 -0.46 16.23
C LEU A 171 -11.74 -0.56 14.85
N HIS A 172 -10.96 -0.45 13.78
CA HIS A 172 -11.49 -0.56 12.42
C HIS A 172 -12.08 -1.94 12.12
N LEU A 173 -11.38 -3.00 12.54
CA LEU A 173 -11.82 -4.38 12.35
C LEU A 173 -12.90 -4.82 13.36
N LYS A 174 -13.24 -3.96 14.33
CA LYS A 174 -14.20 -4.22 15.41
C LYS A 174 -13.89 -5.52 16.18
N ARG A 175 -12.61 -5.83 16.37
CA ARG A 175 -12.16 -7.02 17.10
C ARG A 175 -10.80 -6.77 17.78
N PRO A 176 -10.56 -7.36 18.97
CA PRO A 176 -9.29 -7.23 19.66
C PRO A 176 -8.18 -7.96 18.90
N LEU A 177 -7.01 -7.33 18.79
CA LEU A 177 -5.81 -7.96 18.27
C LEU A 177 -5.04 -8.61 19.42
N THR A 178 -5.38 -9.87 19.70
CA THR A 178 -4.72 -10.66 20.74
C THR A 178 -3.29 -11.05 20.34
N LYS A 179 -2.45 -11.33 21.33
CA LYS A 179 -1.09 -11.82 21.11
C LYS A 179 -1.04 -13.03 20.15
N ARG A 180 -2.00 -13.94 20.28
CA ARG A 180 -2.09 -15.14 19.41
C ARG A 180 -2.33 -14.78 17.94
N VAL A 181 -3.21 -13.80 17.67
CA VAL A 181 -3.50 -13.33 16.31
C VAL A 181 -2.27 -12.68 15.69
N LEU A 182 -1.57 -11.82 16.45
CA LEU A 182 -0.33 -11.19 15.99
C LEU A 182 0.78 -12.18 15.74
N GLN A 183 0.98 -13.16 16.62
CA GLN A 183 1.96 -14.24 16.44
C GLN A 183 1.71 -15.01 15.14
N LYS A 184 0.46 -15.39 14.86
CA LYS A 184 0.12 -16.08 13.61
C LYS A 184 0.49 -15.26 12.38
N SER A 185 0.24 -13.95 12.39
CA SER A 185 0.63 -13.05 11.29
C SER A 185 2.15 -12.95 11.16
N GLN A 186 2.89 -12.87 12.27
CA GLN A 186 4.35 -12.85 12.28
C GLN A 186 4.95 -14.15 11.74
N GLU A 187 4.38 -15.31 12.07
CA GLU A 187 4.80 -16.62 11.53
C GLU A 187 4.61 -16.68 10.01
N GLN A 188 3.49 -16.18 9.49
CA GLN A 188 3.24 -16.09 8.05
C GLN A 188 4.29 -15.23 7.34
N ILE A 189 4.62 -14.06 7.90
CA ILE A 189 5.63 -13.15 7.37
C ILE A 189 7.02 -13.79 7.43
N SER A 190 7.37 -14.39 8.55
CA SER A 190 8.66 -15.06 8.74
C SER A 190 8.84 -16.20 7.74
N THR A 191 7.80 -17.00 7.52
CA THR A 191 7.80 -18.07 6.53
C THR A 191 7.98 -17.53 5.10
N ALA A 192 7.26 -16.45 4.73
CA ALA A 192 7.41 -15.83 3.43
C ALA A 192 8.82 -15.24 3.23
N LYS A 193 9.33 -14.52 4.23
CA LYS A 193 10.69 -13.93 4.19
C LYS A 193 11.79 -15.00 4.13
N SER A 194 11.64 -16.14 4.83
CA SER A 194 12.62 -17.23 4.76
C SER A 194 12.66 -17.86 3.38
N ARG A 195 11.52 -18.11 2.75
CA ARG A 195 11.43 -18.61 1.36
C ARG A 195 12.09 -17.64 0.37
N PHE A 196 11.86 -16.35 0.55
CA PHE A 196 12.46 -15.31 -0.30
C PHE A 196 13.98 -15.26 -0.13
N ARG A 197 14.52 -15.40 1.10
CA ARG A 197 15.96 -15.47 1.37
C ARG A 197 16.64 -16.67 0.69
N ILE A 198 15.95 -17.80 0.60
CA ILE A 198 16.45 -18.98 -0.11
C ILE A 198 16.62 -18.65 -1.61
N LEU A 199 15.60 -18.07 -2.24
CA LEU A 199 15.67 -17.63 -3.65
C LEU A 199 16.83 -16.64 -3.89
N TRP A 200 17.02 -15.68 -2.97
CA TRP A 200 18.12 -14.71 -3.05
C TRP A 200 19.52 -15.32 -2.96
N LYS A 201 19.68 -16.38 -2.15
CA LYS A 201 20.95 -17.12 -2.08
C LYS A 201 21.29 -17.82 -3.39
N TYR A 202 20.32 -18.39 -4.07
CA TYR A 202 20.55 -19.06 -5.38
C TYR A 202 20.93 -18.10 -6.50
N GLN A 203 20.59 -16.83 -6.43
CA GLN A 203 21.00 -15.82 -7.42
C GLN A 203 22.47 -15.37 -7.28
N ARG A 204 23.09 -15.57 -6.11
CA ARG A 204 24.51 -15.21 -5.87
C ARG A 204 25.52 -16.27 -6.31
N ILE A 205 25.06 -17.42 -6.79
CA ILE A 205 25.92 -18.57 -7.15
C ILE A 205 26.08 -18.69 -8.70
N ARG A 206 25.67 -17.68 -9.47
CA ARG A 206 25.90 -17.64 -10.93
C ARG A 206 26.70 -16.43 -11.33
#